data_8da754857cab2cf4fd1744f81869d150
#
_entry.id   8da754857cab2cf4fd1744f81869d150
#
_cell.length_a   1.000
_cell.length_b   1.000
_cell.length_c   1.000
_cell.angle_alpha   90.00
_cell.angle_beta   90.00
_cell.angle_gamma   90.00
#
_symmetry.space_group_name_H-M   'P 1'
#
loop_
_entity.id
_entity.type
_entity.pdbx_description
1 polymer ?
#
loop_
_entity_poly.entity_id
_entity_poly.type
_entity_poly.pdbx_seq_one_letter_code
_entity_poly.pdbx_strand_id
1 'polypeptide(L)'
;MHLEKLPRFLLAQLPTPIETLHRLSRELGGPELLIKRDDQTGLALGGKPYVIGVGGSNGVGATGYVVAMIELMKQLRESGQRVDHIVFGTSSGGTQAGIELGARIARFSGKPHGLSIDKNEPEHLEYEGEVAQIVNECAAYIGSEVRLAQTDIKVVYGYMGQGYGVVGELEREAIRLMARSEGIVLDPVYTGRAFGTLLDLIRKGVFKSGETVLFWHTGGAPALFAYAQEVL
;
A
#
# COMPACT_ATOMS: atom_id res chain seq x y z
N MET A 1 21.22 -3.45 -11.20
CA MET A 1 20.24 -3.93 -10.21
C MET A 1 20.41 -5.44 -10.04
N HIS A 2 20.42 -5.96 -8.82
CA HIS A 2 20.75 -7.36 -8.50
C HIS A 2 19.64 -8.08 -7.73
N LEU A 3 18.35 -7.77 -8.03
CA LEU A 3 17.21 -8.36 -7.33
C LEU A 3 17.15 -9.89 -7.44
N GLU A 4 17.54 -10.45 -8.58
CA GLU A 4 17.60 -11.90 -8.79
C GLU A 4 18.69 -12.61 -7.98
N LYS A 5 19.69 -11.87 -7.48
CA LYS A 5 20.79 -12.41 -6.67
C LYS A 5 20.51 -12.37 -5.17
N LEU A 6 19.41 -11.72 -4.75
CA LEU A 6 19.05 -11.67 -3.35
C LEU A 6 18.55 -13.06 -2.89
N PRO A 7 19.06 -13.56 -1.75
CA PRO A 7 18.53 -14.80 -1.19
C PRO A 7 17.06 -14.58 -0.80
N ARG A 8 16.19 -15.43 -1.33
CA ARG A 8 14.74 -15.35 -1.06
C ARG A 8 14.26 -16.67 -0.52
N PHE A 9 13.46 -16.60 0.52
CA PHE A 9 12.62 -17.69 0.96
C PHE A 9 11.23 -17.47 0.36
N LEU A 10 10.69 -18.47 -0.30
CA LEU A 10 9.31 -18.48 -0.78
C LEU A 10 8.37 -18.62 0.45
N LEU A 11 8.02 -17.49 1.05
CA LEU A 11 7.09 -17.42 2.19
C LEU A 11 5.65 -17.20 1.74
N ALA A 12 5.42 -16.90 0.45
CA ALA A 12 4.13 -16.51 -0.07
C ALA A 12 3.87 -17.09 -1.46
N GLN A 13 2.60 -17.22 -1.81
CA GLN A 13 2.19 -17.52 -3.19
C GLN A 13 2.22 -16.22 -4.01
N LEU A 14 3.05 -16.20 -5.06
CA LEU A 14 3.19 -15.07 -5.98
C LEU A 14 2.97 -15.57 -7.42
N PRO A 15 2.51 -14.69 -8.31
CA PRO A 15 2.10 -13.29 -8.14
C PRO A 15 0.73 -13.14 -7.46
N THR A 16 0.53 -12.06 -6.69
CA THR A 16 -0.79 -11.73 -6.17
C THR A 16 -1.65 -11.07 -7.26
N PRO A 17 -2.98 -11.33 -7.31
CA PRO A 17 -3.82 -10.83 -8.39
C PRO A 17 -4.10 -9.32 -8.30
N ILE A 18 -4.45 -8.74 -9.46
CA ILE A 18 -5.12 -7.45 -9.56
C ILE A 18 -6.57 -7.73 -9.93
N GLU A 19 -7.52 -7.15 -9.19
CA GLU A 19 -8.95 -7.28 -9.43
C GLU A 19 -9.58 -5.89 -9.64
N THR A 20 -10.62 -5.79 -10.48
CA THR A 20 -11.37 -4.56 -10.67
C THR A 20 -12.54 -4.51 -9.69
N LEU A 21 -12.66 -3.41 -8.94
CA LEU A 21 -13.73 -3.16 -7.98
C LEU A 21 -14.95 -2.57 -8.73
N HIS A 22 -15.61 -3.38 -9.57
CA HIS A 22 -16.66 -2.92 -10.47
C HIS A 22 -17.86 -2.29 -9.76
N ARG A 23 -18.28 -2.86 -8.61
CA ARG A 23 -19.46 -2.38 -7.88
C ARG A 23 -19.15 -1.03 -7.23
N LEU A 24 -18.00 -0.92 -6.56
CA LEU A 24 -17.56 0.31 -5.93
C LEU A 24 -17.30 1.43 -6.94
N SER A 25 -16.63 1.16 -8.05
CA SER A 25 -16.40 2.16 -9.10
C SER A 25 -17.72 2.76 -9.61
N ARG A 26 -18.76 1.91 -9.78
CA ARG A 26 -20.09 2.35 -10.19
C ARG A 26 -20.81 3.14 -9.10
N GLU A 27 -20.76 2.69 -7.87
CA GLU A 27 -21.43 3.31 -6.72
C GLU A 27 -20.88 4.71 -6.42
N LEU A 28 -19.56 4.87 -6.52
CA LEU A 28 -18.89 6.15 -6.25
C LEU A 28 -18.96 7.13 -7.41
N GLY A 29 -19.19 6.66 -8.65
CA GLY A 29 -19.25 7.52 -9.84
C GLY A 29 -17.96 8.30 -10.14
N GLY A 30 -16.82 7.87 -9.56
CA GLY A 30 -15.51 8.48 -9.65
C GLY A 30 -14.56 7.78 -10.62
N PRO A 31 -13.27 7.61 -10.26
CA PRO A 31 -12.29 6.89 -11.06
C PRO A 31 -12.58 5.39 -11.13
N GLU A 32 -11.97 4.68 -12.07
CA GLU A 32 -11.95 3.23 -12.04
C GLU A 32 -11.06 2.74 -10.89
N LEU A 33 -11.58 1.83 -10.06
CA LEU A 33 -10.89 1.29 -8.90
C LEU A 33 -10.39 -0.12 -9.17
N LEU A 34 -9.11 -0.33 -8.93
CA LEU A 34 -8.44 -1.63 -8.91
C LEU A 34 -7.94 -1.94 -7.51
N ILE A 35 -7.77 -3.21 -7.19
CA ILE A 35 -7.15 -3.66 -5.94
C ILE A 35 -6.02 -4.67 -6.22
N LYS A 36 -4.86 -4.47 -5.61
CA LYS A 36 -3.76 -5.44 -5.58
C LYS A 36 -3.89 -6.28 -4.32
N ARG A 37 -4.03 -7.61 -4.48
CA ARG A 37 -4.46 -8.55 -3.45
C ARG A 37 -3.29 -9.20 -2.70
N ASP A 38 -2.41 -8.42 -2.07
CA ASP A 38 -1.31 -8.95 -1.24
C ASP A 38 -1.81 -9.58 0.08
N ASP A 39 -3.09 -9.37 0.43
CA ASP A 39 -3.80 -10.08 1.49
C ASP A 39 -3.94 -11.59 1.22
N GLN A 40 -3.80 -12.02 -0.03
CA GLN A 40 -3.89 -13.43 -0.43
C GLN A 40 -2.55 -14.17 -0.37
N THR A 41 -1.52 -13.58 0.23
CA THR A 41 -0.24 -14.26 0.44
C THR A 41 -0.37 -15.30 1.57
N GLY A 42 -0.14 -16.57 1.25
CA GLY A 42 -0.03 -17.64 2.27
C GLY A 42 1.36 -17.65 2.92
N LEU A 43 1.42 -17.77 4.25
CA LEU A 43 2.68 -17.94 4.98
C LEU A 43 3.08 -19.43 5.01
N ALA A 44 4.31 -19.74 4.59
CA ALA A 44 4.92 -21.04 4.79
C ALA A 44 5.61 -21.09 6.16
N LEU A 45 5.27 -22.11 6.98
CA LEU A 45 5.86 -22.31 8.31
C LEU A 45 7.05 -23.26 8.25
N GLY A 46 8.19 -22.85 8.79
CA GLY A 46 9.36 -23.70 9.07
C GLY A 46 10.70 -23.01 8.81
N GLY A 47 11.49 -22.74 9.87
CA GLY A 47 12.85 -22.20 9.76
C GLY A 47 13.39 -21.67 11.09
N LYS A 48 14.69 -21.34 11.13
CA LYS A 48 15.31 -20.68 12.29
C LYS A 48 14.76 -19.24 12.40
N PRO A 49 14.45 -18.75 13.62
CA PRO A 49 13.93 -17.41 13.80
C PRO A 49 14.99 -16.37 13.38
N TYR A 50 14.58 -15.43 12.52
CA TYR A 50 15.33 -14.22 12.20
C TYR A 50 14.60 -13.03 12.82
N VAL A 51 15.29 -12.23 13.60
CA VAL A 51 14.70 -11.05 14.24
C VAL A 51 14.56 -9.94 13.21
N ILE A 52 13.33 -9.61 12.84
CA ILE A 52 13.01 -8.48 11.98
C ILE A 52 12.56 -7.33 12.88
N GLY A 53 13.16 -6.16 12.73
CA GLY A 53 12.71 -4.95 13.42
C GLY A 53 11.27 -4.60 13.10
N VAL A 54 10.64 -3.76 13.92
CA VAL A 54 9.23 -3.36 13.77
C VAL A 54 8.94 -2.90 12.34
N GLY A 55 7.89 -3.46 11.75
CA GLY A 55 7.48 -3.16 10.37
C GLY A 55 8.40 -3.69 9.27
N GLY A 56 9.58 -4.24 9.59
CA GLY A 56 10.58 -4.61 8.59
C GLY A 56 11.07 -3.41 7.75
N SER A 57 10.87 -2.18 8.27
CA SER A 57 11.08 -0.93 7.54
C SER A 57 12.56 -0.53 7.53
N ASN A 58 13.27 -1.13 6.61
CA ASN A 58 14.69 -0.87 6.32
C ASN A 58 14.96 -1.18 4.84
N GLY A 59 16.17 -0.89 4.37
CA GLY A 59 16.53 -1.08 2.97
C GLY A 59 16.39 -2.51 2.46
N VAL A 60 16.59 -3.52 3.32
CA VAL A 60 16.38 -4.94 2.94
C VAL A 60 14.91 -5.27 2.86
N GLY A 61 14.11 -4.92 3.89
CA GLY A 61 12.68 -5.21 3.94
C GLY A 61 11.90 -4.55 2.78
N ALA A 62 12.27 -3.32 2.43
CA ALA A 62 11.65 -2.59 1.32
C ALA A 62 11.80 -3.29 -0.05
N THR A 63 12.80 -4.17 -0.22
CA THR A 63 13.00 -4.91 -1.50
C THR A 63 11.78 -5.73 -1.89
N GLY A 64 10.99 -6.20 -0.94
CA GLY A 64 9.75 -6.93 -1.19
C GLY A 64 8.79 -6.11 -2.06
N TYR A 65 8.55 -4.86 -1.70
CA TYR A 65 7.66 -3.98 -2.47
C TYR A 65 8.29 -3.43 -3.76
N VAL A 66 9.62 -3.36 -3.86
CA VAL A 66 10.28 -3.12 -5.16
C VAL A 66 9.93 -4.23 -6.15
N VAL A 67 10.00 -5.48 -5.71
CA VAL A 67 9.65 -6.64 -6.55
C VAL A 67 8.17 -6.68 -6.85
N ALA A 68 7.31 -6.43 -5.86
CA ALA A 68 5.86 -6.37 -6.05
C ALA A 68 5.46 -5.27 -7.06
N MET A 69 6.16 -4.15 -7.07
CA MET A 69 5.94 -3.08 -8.05
C MET A 69 6.37 -3.51 -9.47
N ILE A 70 7.47 -4.24 -9.61
CA ILE A 70 7.90 -4.80 -10.91
C ILE A 70 6.89 -5.85 -11.40
N GLU A 71 6.38 -6.68 -10.49
CA GLU A 71 5.31 -7.64 -10.77
C GLU A 71 4.05 -6.93 -11.26
N LEU A 72 3.60 -5.90 -10.52
CA LEU A 72 2.45 -5.09 -10.90
C LEU A 72 2.61 -4.53 -12.33
N MET A 73 3.75 -3.94 -12.65
CA MET A 73 4.01 -3.37 -13.96
C MET A 73 4.01 -4.42 -15.08
N LYS A 74 4.41 -5.65 -14.78
CA LYS A 74 4.27 -6.77 -15.70
C LYS A 74 2.79 -7.10 -15.93
N GLN A 75 2.01 -7.25 -14.87
CA GLN A 75 0.57 -7.55 -14.93
C GLN A 75 -0.20 -6.47 -15.70
N LEU A 76 0.09 -5.19 -15.47
CA LEU A 76 -0.54 -4.08 -16.19
C LEU A 76 -0.23 -4.10 -17.69
N ARG A 77 1.01 -4.42 -18.07
CA ARG A 77 1.37 -4.57 -19.49
C ARG A 77 0.67 -5.74 -20.15
N GLU A 78 0.58 -6.87 -19.45
CA GLU A 78 -0.06 -8.09 -19.97
C GLU A 78 -1.58 -7.94 -20.11
N SER A 79 -2.23 -7.22 -19.19
CA SER A 79 -3.67 -6.95 -19.21
C SER A 79 -4.06 -5.74 -20.09
N GLY A 80 -3.10 -4.91 -20.51
CA GLY A 80 -3.37 -3.65 -21.18
C GLY A 80 -4.01 -2.59 -20.29
N GLN A 81 -4.08 -2.81 -18.98
CA GLN A 81 -4.64 -1.86 -18.01
C GLN A 81 -3.68 -0.70 -17.77
N ARG A 82 -4.27 0.49 -17.62
CA ARG A 82 -3.55 1.69 -17.19
C ARG A 82 -3.92 2.00 -15.76
N VAL A 83 -2.94 2.42 -14.97
CA VAL A 83 -3.13 2.93 -13.61
C VAL A 83 -2.50 4.31 -13.53
N ASP A 84 -3.28 5.29 -13.07
CA ASP A 84 -2.83 6.68 -12.90
C ASP A 84 -2.36 6.95 -11.47
N HIS A 85 -2.95 6.26 -10.49
CA HIS A 85 -2.64 6.43 -9.07
C HIS A 85 -2.57 5.08 -8.37
N ILE A 86 -1.55 4.91 -7.53
CA ILE A 86 -1.46 3.79 -6.59
C ILE A 86 -1.63 4.37 -5.19
N VAL A 87 -2.56 3.81 -4.41
CA VAL A 87 -2.92 4.27 -3.06
C VAL A 87 -2.74 3.15 -2.06
N PHE A 88 -2.09 3.41 -0.94
CA PHE A 88 -1.79 2.41 0.09
C PHE A 88 -1.66 3.06 1.47
N GLY A 89 -1.87 2.28 2.53
CA GLY A 89 -1.61 2.71 3.91
C GLY A 89 -0.11 2.78 4.19
N THR A 90 0.34 3.82 4.87
CA THR A 90 1.74 4.00 5.29
C THR A 90 1.82 4.40 6.76
N SER A 91 2.85 3.89 7.46
CA SER A 91 3.15 4.15 8.87
C SER A 91 4.65 4.11 9.13
N SER A 92 5.27 2.93 9.16
CA SER A 92 6.72 2.74 9.35
C SER A 92 7.57 2.99 8.10
N GLY A 93 6.97 3.30 6.96
CA GLY A 93 7.64 3.73 5.73
C GLY A 93 8.17 2.64 4.81
N GLY A 94 8.35 1.39 5.26
CA GLY A 94 8.97 0.33 4.45
C GLY A 94 8.18 -0.02 3.17
N THR A 95 6.86 -0.15 3.27
CA THR A 95 5.97 -0.36 2.12
C THR A 95 6.07 0.78 1.13
N GLN A 96 5.96 2.02 1.62
CA GLN A 96 6.05 3.21 0.77
C GLN A 96 7.41 3.30 0.09
N ALA A 97 8.49 3.10 0.83
CA ALA A 97 9.84 3.14 0.27
C ALA A 97 10.04 2.14 -0.88
N GLY A 98 9.54 0.91 -0.70
CA GLY A 98 9.62 -0.11 -1.75
C GLY A 98 8.78 0.22 -2.97
N ILE A 99 7.55 0.73 -2.80
CA ILE A 99 6.68 1.16 -3.89
C ILE A 99 7.31 2.35 -4.64
N GLU A 100 7.81 3.37 -3.93
CA GLU A 100 8.45 4.55 -4.54
C GLU A 100 9.68 4.16 -5.37
N LEU A 101 10.57 3.35 -4.80
CA LEU A 101 11.75 2.88 -5.54
C LEU A 101 11.35 2.01 -6.74
N GLY A 102 10.44 1.06 -6.51
CA GLY A 102 9.96 0.18 -7.56
C GLY A 102 9.27 0.92 -8.70
N ALA A 103 8.51 1.97 -8.39
CA ALA A 103 7.87 2.84 -9.38
C ALA A 103 8.90 3.53 -10.30
N ARG A 104 9.99 4.06 -9.71
CA ARG A 104 11.09 4.67 -10.49
C ARG A 104 11.81 3.64 -11.36
N ILE A 105 12.18 2.49 -10.80
CA ILE A 105 12.87 1.41 -11.51
C ILE A 105 12.02 0.86 -12.66
N ALA A 106 10.74 0.62 -12.41
CA ALA A 106 9.81 0.07 -13.39
C ALA A 106 9.24 1.11 -14.37
N ARG A 107 9.64 2.39 -14.21
CA ARG A 107 9.18 3.53 -15.01
C ARG A 107 7.65 3.67 -15.00
N PHE A 108 7.07 3.54 -13.83
CA PHE A 108 5.65 3.79 -13.65
C PHE A 108 5.32 5.25 -13.94
N SER A 109 4.36 5.50 -14.81
CA SER A 109 3.98 6.86 -15.24
C SER A 109 2.97 7.53 -14.31
N GLY A 110 2.33 6.76 -13.44
CA GLY A 110 1.36 7.26 -12.46
C GLY A 110 2.03 7.76 -11.17
N LYS A 111 1.22 7.99 -10.15
CA LYS A 111 1.65 8.59 -8.87
C LYS A 111 1.35 7.65 -7.70
N PRO A 112 2.36 7.25 -6.91
CA PRO A 112 2.14 6.64 -5.60
C PRO A 112 1.63 7.67 -4.59
N HIS A 113 0.70 7.24 -3.70
CA HIS A 113 0.15 8.05 -2.61
C HIS A 113 0.14 7.21 -1.33
N GLY A 114 1.05 7.52 -0.40
CA GLY A 114 1.03 6.97 0.94
C GLY A 114 -0.03 7.69 1.79
N LEU A 115 -1.00 6.95 2.30
CA LEU A 115 -2.01 7.48 3.21
C LEU A 115 -1.55 7.19 4.64
N SER A 116 -1.19 8.23 5.39
CA SER A 116 -0.76 8.08 6.78
C SER A 116 -1.89 7.54 7.64
N ILE A 117 -1.61 6.43 8.34
CA ILE A 117 -2.59 5.81 9.24
C ILE A 117 -2.36 6.15 10.71
N ASP A 118 -1.24 6.80 11.03
CA ASP A 118 -0.78 7.05 12.39
C ASP A 118 -0.32 8.51 12.64
N LYS A 119 -0.40 9.39 11.63
CA LYS A 119 -0.01 10.81 11.74
C LYS A 119 -1.07 11.71 11.12
N ASN A 120 -1.41 12.82 11.80
CA ASN A 120 -2.37 13.81 11.29
C ASN A 120 -1.72 14.94 10.52
N GLU A 121 -0.47 15.26 10.83
CA GLU A 121 0.25 16.39 10.23
C GLU A 121 1.67 15.98 9.87
N PRO A 122 2.27 16.60 8.84
CA PRO A 122 3.68 16.40 8.56
C PRO A 122 4.52 17.10 9.64
N GLU A 123 5.25 16.34 10.42
CA GLU A 123 6.23 16.88 11.37
C GLU A 123 7.49 17.27 10.59
N HIS A 124 7.50 18.50 10.04
CA HIS A 124 8.64 19.09 9.32
C HIS A 124 9.30 18.19 8.25
N LEU A 125 8.51 17.33 7.56
CA LEU A 125 9.00 16.35 6.58
C LEU A 125 9.94 15.28 7.17
N GLU A 126 9.93 15.06 8.48
CA GLU A 126 10.75 14.03 9.11
C GLU A 126 10.38 12.64 8.58
N TYR A 127 9.10 12.35 8.50
CA TYR A 127 8.63 11.07 8.01
C TYR A 127 8.97 10.83 6.52
N GLU A 128 8.79 11.85 5.67
CA GLU A 128 9.21 11.79 4.26
C GLU A 128 10.72 11.59 4.15
N GLY A 129 11.50 12.19 5.06
CA GLY A 129 12.94 11.99 5.16
C GLY A 129 13.31 10.56 5.53
N GLU A 130 12.62 9.96 6.51
CA GLU A 130 12.79 8.54 6.89
C GLU A 130 12.46 7.60 5.72
N VAL A 131 11.36 7.84 5.02
CA VAL A 131 10.99 7.06 3.83
C VAL A 131 12.06 7.20 2.74
N ALA A 132 12.53 8.42 2.46
CA ALA A 132 13.58 8.66 1.47
C ALA A 132 14.91 7.97 1.86
N GLN A 133 15.23 7.95 3.14
CA GLN A 133 16.39 7.21 3.64
C GLN A 133 16.26 5.70 3.35
N ILE A 134 15.12 5.09 3.68
CA ILE A 134 14.85 3.66 3.41
C ILE A 134 14.94 3.38 1.90
N VAL A 135 14.38 4.28 1.05
CA VAL A 135 14.51 4.18 -0.41
C VAL A 135 15.97 4.12 -0.83
N ASN A 136 16.79 5.05 -0.32
CA ASN A 136 18.19 5.17 -0.72
C ASN A 136 19.06 3.99 -0.22
N GLU A 137 18.77 3.49 0.99
CA GLU A 137 19.36 2.26 1.51
C GLU A 137 18.99 1.04 0.66
N CYS A 138 17.71 0.90 0.31
CA CYS A 138 17.21 -0.17 -0.55
C CYS A 138 17.84 -0.10 -1.94
N ALA A 139 17.90 1.10 -2.54
CA ALA A 139 18.53 1.31 -3.83
C ALA A 139 20.01 0.91 -3.81
N ALA A 140 20.76 1.32 -2.79
CA ALA A 140 22.15 0.91 -2.61
C ALA A 140 22.28 -0.61 -2.47
N TYR A 141 21.41 -1.23 -1.65
CA TYR A 141 21.42 -2.68 -1.41
C TYR A 141 21.21 -3.51 -2.68
N ILE A 142 20.32 -3.05 -3.57
CA ILE A 142 20.02 -3.74 -4.85
C ILE A 142 20.90 -3.28 -6.02
N GLY A 143 21.85 -2.37 -5.81
CA GLY A 143 22.71 -1.82 -6.85
C GLY A 143 21.96 -0.95 -7.86
N SER A 144 21.00 -0.14 -7.40
CA SER A 144 20.27 0.87 -8.20
C SER A 144 20.89 2.25 -7.99
N GLU A 145 20.93 3.05 -9.06
CA GLU A 145 21.39 4.44 -9.02
C GLU A 145 20.27 5.43 -8.62
N VAL A 146 19.03 4.97 -8.50
CA VAL A 146 17.88 5.82 -8.08
C VAL A 146 18.16 6.37 -6.70
N ARG A 147 17.98 7.69 -6.56
CA ARG A 147 18.00 8.40 -5.27
C ARG A 147 16.78 9.30 -5.19
N LEU A 148 16.14 9.33 -4.02
CA LEU A 148 15.03 10.22 -3.72
C LEU A 148 15.39 11.14 -2.57
N ALA A 149 14.93 12.38 -2.67
CA ALA A 149 14.92 13.32 -1.56
C ALA A 149 13.58 13.25 -0.81
N GLN A 150 13.52 13.79 0.39
CA GLN A 150 12.26 13.89 1.15
C GLN A 150 11.14 14.58 0.36
N THR A 151 11.48 15.56 -0.47
CA THR A 151 10.50 16.29 -1.31
C THR A 151 9.89 15.47 -2.43
N ASP A 152 10.49 14.31 -2.76
CA ASP A 152 9.95 13.38 -3.75
C ASP A 152 8.87 12.46 -3.18
N ILE A 153 8.84 12.33 -1.85
CA ILE A 153 7.88 11.47 -1.14
C ILE A 153 6.58 12.24 -0.93
N LYS A 154 5.46 11.61 -1.26
CA LYS A 154 4.13 12.20 -1.07
C LYS A 154 3.33 11.39 -0.06
N VAL A 155 2.87 12.07 0.99
CA VAL A 155 2.06 11.49 2.05
C VAL A 155 0.79 12.33 2.21
N VAL A 156 -0.33 11.65 2.37
CA VAL A 156 -1.61 12.28 2.72
C VAL A 156 -1.83 12.11 4.21
N TYR A 157 -2.03 13.20 4.89
CA TYR A 157 -2.24 13.29 6.34
C TYR A 157 -3.69 13.65 6.68
N GLY A 158 -3.99 13.70 7.99
CA GLY A 158 -5.25 14.20 8.52
C GLY A 158 -6.34 13.15 8.74
N TYR A 159 -6.00 11.86 8.65
CA TYR A 159 -6.98 10.77 8.75
C TYR A 159 -6.71 9.79 9.90
N MET A 160 -5.82 10.13 10.83
CA MET A 160 -5.54 9.27 12.00
C MET A 160 -6.76 9.11 12.93
N GLY A 161 -7.71 10.06 12.89
CA GLY A 161 -8.87 10.04 13.76
C GLY A 161 -8.47 10.24 15.23
N GLN A 162 -8.99 9.38 16.12
CA GLN A 162 -8.70 9.44 17.54
C GLN A 162 -7.37 8.79 17.94
N GLY A 163 -6.67 8.16 17.02
CA GLY A 163 -5.37 7.54 17.26
C GLY A 163 -5.12 6.29 16.44
N TYR A 164 -3.88 5.82 16.51
CA TYR A 164 -3.47 4.57 15.87
C TYR A 164 -4.25 3.38 16.45
N GLY A 165 -4.86 2.59 15.58
CA GLY A 165 -5.63 1.41 15.99
C GLY A 165 -7.00 1.73 16.60
N VAL A 166 -7.41 3.00 16.66
CA VAL A 166 -8.76 3.38 17.12
C VAL A 166 -9.72 3.44 15.96
N VAL A 167 -10.75 2.60 16.00
CA VAL A 167 -11.74 2.48 14.92
C VAL A 167 -12.79 3.59 15.02
N GLY A 168 -12.90 4.41 13.98
CA GLY A 168 -13.94 5.44 13.82
C GLY A 168 -14.95 5.09 12.72
N GLU A 169 -15.79 6.06 12.38
CA GLU A 169 -16.78 5.87 11.30
C GLU A 169 -16.13 5.70 9.93
N LEU A 170 -14.98 6.33 9.71
CA LEU A 170 -14.21 6.21 8.47
C LEU A 170 -13.81 4.77 8.18
N GLU A 171 -13.28 4.07 9.18
CA GLU A 171 -12.88 2.67 9.07
C GLU A 171 -14.10 1.75 8.97
N ARG A 172 -15.15 1.98 9.78
CA ARG A 172 -16.39 1.20 9.74
C ARG A 172 -17.06 1.26 8.37
N GLU A 173 -17.20 2.46 7.82
CA GLU A 173 -17.79 2.66 6.49
C GLU A 173 -16.96 1.91 5.44
N ALA A 174 -15.65 2.09 5.44
CA ALA A 174 -14.74 1.47 4.48
C ALA A 174 -14.81 -0.06 4.51
N ILE A 175 -14.72 -0.65 5.71
CA ILE A 175 -14.76 -2.11 5.90
C ILE A 175 -16.10 -2.67 5.44
N ARG A 176 -17.22 -2.06 5.87
CA ARG A 176 -18.57 -2.52 5.52
C ARG A 176 -18.82 -2.36 4.03
N LEU A 177 -18.43 -1.25 3.43
CA LEU A 177 -18.65 -1.00 2.00
C LEU A 177 -17.87 -2.01 1.16
N MET A 178 -16.56 -2.20 1.42
CA MET A 178 -15.73 -3.15 0.69
C MET A 178 -16.26 -4.58 0.84
N ALA A 179 -16.62 -5.00 2.06
CA ALA A 179 -17.16 -6.33 2.30
C ALA A 179 -18.50 -6.58 1.59
N ARG A 180 -19.43 -5.61 1.61
CA ARG A 180 -20.75 -5.76 0.99
C ARG A 180 -20.70 -5.69 -0.52
N SER A 181 -19.89 -4.79 -1.08
CA SER A 181 -19.85 -4.55 -2.52
C SER A 181 -19.00 -5.57 -3.25
N GLU A 182 -17.84 -5.92 -2.71
CA GLU A 182 -16.83 -6.73 -3.42
C GLU A 182 -16.49 -8.06 -2.72
N GLY A 183 -16.99 -8.27 -1.49
CA GLY A 183 -16.67 -9.48 -0.71
C GLY A 183 -15.22 -9.52 -0.19
N ILE A 184 -14.55 -8.37 -0.15
CA ILE A 184 -13.16 -8.25 0.30
C ILE A 184 -13.14 -7.69 1.71
N VAL A 185 -12.34 -8.31 2.57
CA VAL A 185 -12.22 -7.96 3.99
C VAL A 185 -10.99 -7.08 4.20
N LEU A 186 -11.19 -5.88 4.76
CA LEU A 186 -10.14 -4.98 5.18
C LEU A 186 -9.85 -5.15 6.68
N ASP A 187 -8.61 -4.87 7.11
CA ASP A 187 -8.29 -4.75 8.52
C ASP A 187 -8.65 -3.35 9.06
N PRO A 188 -8.96 -3.20 10.34
CA PRO A 188 -9.41 -1.92 10.88
C PRO A 188 -8.30 -0.89 11.08
N VAL A 189 -7.02 -1.30 11.13
CA VAL A 189 -5.91 -0.42 11.49
C VAL A 189 -5.25 0.22 10.26
N TYR A 190 -4.92 -0.60 9.25
CA TYR A 190 -4.18 -0.18 8.07
C TYR A 190 -5.10 0.00 6.86
N THR A 191 -5.61 -1.11 6.34
CA THR A 191 -6.31 -1.10 5.04
C THR A 191 -7.69 -0.49 5.13
N GLY A 192 -8.40 -0.64 6.24
CA GLY A 192 -9.68 0.02 6.48
C GLY A 192 -9.52 1.54 6.55
N ARG A 193 -8.54 2.05 7.30
CA ARG A 193 -8.24 3.48 7.36
C ARG A 193 -7.80 4.02 6.02
N ALA A 194 -6.85 3.36 5.36
CA ALA A 194 -6.37 3.79 4.05
C ALA A 194 -7.49 3.80 3.00
N PHE A 195 -8.35 2.78 2.98
CA PHE A 195 -9.48 2.76 2.05
C PHE A 195 -10.56 3.81 2.38
N GLY A 196 -10.83 4.04 3.65
CA GLY A 196 -11.72 5.13 4.09
C GLY A 196 -11.19 6.51 3.69
N THR A 197 -9.87 6.72 3.82
CA THR A 197 -9.21 7.93 3.31
C THR A 197 -9.38 8.05 1.79
N LEU A 198 -9.17 6.96 1.05
CA LEU A 198 -9.39 6.95 -0.40
C LEU A 198 -10.83 7.32 -0.76
N LEU A 199 -11.83 6.78 -0.06
CA LEU A 199 -13.25 7.12 -0.29
C LEU A 199 -13.51 8.62 -0.11
N ASP A 200 -12.97 9.22 0.95
CA ASP A 200 -13.11 10.65 1.22
C ASP A 200 -12.41 11.49 0.14
N LEU A 201 -11.22 11.11 -0.28
CA LEU A 201 -10.50 11.79 -1.37
C LEU A 201 -11.25 11.72 -2.71
N ILE A 202 -11.90 10.58 -3.00
CA ILE A 202 -12.77 10.46 -4.19
C ILE A 202 -13.96 11.40 -4.08
N ARG A 203 -14.64 11.45 -2.94
CA ARG A 203 -15.76 12.36 -2.69
C ARG A 203 -15.39 13.83 -2.77
N LYS A 204 -14.16 14.15 -2.39
CA LYS A 204 -13.58 15.51 -2.55
C LYS A 204 -13.13 15.82 -3.98
N GLY A 205 -13.24 14.88 -4.91
CA GLY A 205 -12.86 15.08 -6.31
C GLY A 205 -11.34 15.18 -6.55
N VAL A 206 -10.53 14.63 -5.64
CA VAL A 206 -9.06 14.58 -5.79
C VAL A 206 -8.69 13.70 -6.98
N PHE A 207 -9.38 12.58 -7.16
CA PHE A 207 -9.27 11.71 -8.32
C PHE A 207 -10.41 11.97 -9.29
N LYS A 208 -10.08 12.18 -10.56
CA LYS A 208 -11.06 12.60 -11.58
C LYS A 208 -11.71 11.39 -12.24
N SER A 209 -12.91 11.60 -12.75
CA SER A 209 -13.53 10.65 -13.67
C SER A 209 -12.64 10.44 -14.89
N GLY A 210 -12.43 9.18 -15.29
CA GLY A 210 -11.51 8.78 -16.37
C GLY A 210 -10.09 8.47 -15.91
N GLU A 211 -9.74 8.72 -14.65
CA GLU A 211 -8.51 8.19 -14.04
C GLU A 211 -8.75 6.79 -13.44
N THR A 212 -7.69 6.02 -13.34
CA THR A 212 -7.70 4.70 -12.70
C THR A 212 -6.87 4.72 -11.44
N VAL A 213 -7.49 4.37 -10.32
CA VAL A 213 -6.85 4.28 -9.00
C VAL A 213 -6.73 2.83 -8.58
N LEU A 214 -5.50 2.38 -8.32
CA LEU A 214 -5.21 1.08 -7.74
C LEU A 214 -5.04 1.23 -6.23
N PHE A 215 -5.90 0.57 -5.46
CA PHE A 215 -5.72 0.41 -4.03
C PHE A 215 -4.87 -0.81 -3.73
N TRP A 216 -3.76 -0.63 -3.00
CA TRP A 216 -2.88 -1.72 -2.61
C TRP A 216 -3.30 -2.29 -1.27
N HIS A 217 -3.94 -3.46 -1.30
CA HIS A 217 -4.36 -4.17 -0.10
C HIS A 217 -3.20 -4.98 0.49
N THR A 218 -2.57 -4.44 1.52
CA THR A 218 -1.34 -4.97 2.13
C THR A 218 -1.57 -6.11 3.13
N GLY A 219 -2.81 -6.56 3.31
CA GLY A 219 -3.14 -7.65 4.25
C GLY A 219 -3.80 -7.14 5.54
N GLY A 220 -3.57 -7.86 6.65
CA GLY A 220 -4.05 -7.46 7.98
C GLY A 220 -5.40 -8.04 8.39
N ALA A 221 -6.13 -8.74 7.52
CA ALA A 221 -7.48 -9.28 7.79
C ALA A 221 -7.64 -10.02 9.14
N PRO A 222 -6.66 -10.79 9.67
CA PRO A 222 -6.80 -11.42 10.97
C PRO A 222 -7.04 -10.45 12.13
N ALA A 223 -6.58 -9.19 12.03
CA ALA A 223 -6.84 -8.18 13.06
C ALA A 223 -8.33 -7.88 13.23
N LEU A 224 -9.16 -8.08 12.19
CA LEU A 224 -10.60 -7.83 12.25
C LEU A 224 -11.28 -8.59 13.39
N PHE A 225 -10.82 -9.80 13.71
CA PHE A 225 -11.40 -10.62 14.79
C PHE A 225 -11.23 -9.96 16.17
N ALA A 226 -10.12 -9.24 16.38
CA ALA A 226 -9.89 -8.50 17.62
C ALA A 226 -10.77 -7.25 17.77
N TYR A 227 -11.28 -6.72 16.65
CA TYR A 227 -12.09 -5.51 16.56
C TYR A 227 -13.56 -5.77 16.18
N ALA A 228 -14.01 -7.01 16.27
CA ALA A 228 -15.34 -7.40 15.79
C ALA A 228 -16.47 -6.54 16.38
N GLN A 229 -16.42 -6.20 17.67
CA GLN A 229 -17.44 -5.38 18.34
C GLN A 229 -17.40 -3.90 17.94
N GLU A 230 -16.28 -3.43 17.43
CA GLU A 230 -16.07 -2.03 17.07
C GLU A 230 -16.40 -1.78 15.59
N VAL A 231 -16.38 -2.84 14.77
CA VAL A 231 -16.60 -2.76 13.33
C VAL A 231 -18.05 -3.14 12.94
N LEU A 232 -18.68 -4.06 13.68
CA LEU A 232 -20.04 -4.53 13.44
C LEU A 232 -21.07 -3.62 14.10
#